data_36ac2c02e0e563152203dc460eb888fe
#
_entry.id   36ac2c02e0e563152203dc460eb888fe
#
_cell.length_a   1.000
_cell.length_b   1.000
_cell.length_c   1.000
_cell.angle_alpha   90.00
_cell.angle_beta   90.00
_cell.angle_gamma   90.00
#
_symmetry.space_group_name_H-M   'P 1'
#
loop_
_entity.id
_entity.type
_entity.pdbx_description
1 polymer ?
#
loop_
_entity_poly.entity_id
_entity_poly.type
_entity_poly.pdbx_seq_one_letter_code
_entity_poly.pdbx_strand_id
1 'polypeptide(L)'
;MLSKNFLTKTVPAAFFALSLLLVTACGQQSANTQPQSAAPQGEASAPAGGEDQAGKTYKIGVVQIVEHPALDAAREGFIAQMAKNGFEKDKNVVYDLQSAQGEMSNALSIAQKFQGDGDDLILAIATPTAQAALQTTKEIPILFTAVTDPVAANLVASMEKPGGNVTGTTDMNPVEEQLKLIQELKSDAKSVGVIYNSGEVNSKVQVDMAKEAAGKLGMTIQEAAITSATEVKQAAESMVGKVDAFYVPTDNMVVSAISAVLTVAEAQKIPVIAGEENSVKSGAIATYGIDYGKLGEQTADMALKILKGEAKPADMPVEKQAEMKLVVNKLAAEKMGVTLPQAMLDRAAEVIDK
;
A
#
# COMPACT_ATOMS: atom_id res chain seq x y z
N MET A 1 26.45 53.52 6.47
CA MET A 1 25.74 54.70 5.96
C MET A 1 24.44 54.27 5.39
N LEU A 2 23.35 54.61 6.08
CA LEU A 2 22.03 55.10 5.62
C LEU A 2 21.24 54.11 4.71
N SER A 3 19.96 53.82 4.87
CA SER A 3 18.89 54.43 5.75
C SER A 3 17.66 53.51 5.68
N LYS A 4 16.97 53.46 6.79
CA LYS A 4 15.62 52.95 7.05
C LYS A 4 14.59 53.51 6.07
N ASN A 5 13.53 52.77 5.74
CA ASN A 5 12.18 53.33 5.77
C ASN A 5 11.12 52.25 6.06
N PHE A 6 10.49 52.43 7.21
CA PHE A 6 9.21 51.88 7.66
C PHE A 6 8.09 52.63 6.93
N LEU A 7 7.07 51.90 6.50
CA LEU A 7 5.75 52.48 6.26
C LEU A 7 4.65 51.53 6.75
N THR A 8 4.17 51.89 7.92
CA THR A 8 2.90 51.47 8.51
C THR A 8 1.72 52.10 7.74
N LYS A 9 0.71 51.35 7.42
CA LYS A 9 -0.63 51.92 7.14
C LYS A 9 -1.70 51.19 7.95
N THR A 10 -2.35 51.98 8.71
CA THR A 10 -3.44 51.74 9.67
C THR A 10 -4.80 51.57 9.00
N VAL A 11 -5.64 50.81 9.66
CA VAL A 11 -7.09 50.50 9.60
C VAL A 11 -7.97 51.75 9.39
N PRO A 12 -9.22 51.59 8.86
CA PRO A 12 -10.32 51.77 9.81
C PRO A 12 -11.44 50.74 9.77
N ALA A 13 -11.98 50.52 10.94
CA ALA A 13 -13.21 49.81 11.24
C ALA A 13 -14.43 50.64 10.81
N ALA A 14 -15.48 49.99 10.38
CA ALA A 14 -16.81 50.57 10.29
C ALA A 14 -17.84 49.61 10.88
N PHE A 15 -18.40 50.03 11.96
CA PHE A 15 -19.62 49.53 12.61
C PHE A 15 -20.83 49.82 11.75
N PHE A 16 -21.76 48.88 11.65
CA PHE A 16 -23.17 49.17 11.41
C PHE A 16 -24.07 48.23 12.22
N ALA A 17 -25.02 48.86 12.88
CA ALA A 17 -25.93 48.34 13.88
C ALA A 17 -27.21 47.80 13.32
N LEU A 18 -27.72 46.77 13.94
CA LEU A 18 -29.05 46.59 14.55
C LEU A 18 -30.30 47.01 13.74
N SER A 19 -31.17 46.05 13.37
CA SER A 19 -32.62 46.27 13.35
C SER A 19 -33.36 44.98 13.70
N LEU A 20 -33.96 44.97 14.87
CA LEU A 20 -35.00 44.08 15.39
C LEU A 20 -36.34 44.45 14.72
N LEU A 21 -37.12 43.48 14.27
CA LEU A 21 -38.55 43.62 14.07
C LEU A 21 -39.27 42.37 14.62
N LEU A 22 -39.94 42.57 15.73
CA LEU A 22 -40.97 41.73 16.33
C LEU A 22 -42.30 41.93 15.63
N VAL A 23 -42.98 40.86 15.24
CA VAL A 23 -44.44 40.89 15.02
C VAL A 23 -45.09 39.74 15.79
N THR A 24 -45.81 40.12 16.80
CA THR A 24 -46.77 39.30 17.56
C THR A 24 -48.15 39.33 16.85
N ALA A 25 -48.80 38.20 16.74
CA ALA A 25 -50.28 38.14 16.66
C ALA A 25 -50.83 36.91 17.33
N CYS A 26 -51.70 37.17 18.28
CA CYS A 26 -52.48 36.25 19.12
C CYS A 26 -53.71 35.66 18.41
N GLY A 27 -54.22 34.58 18.96
CA GLY A 27 -55.63 34.17 18.97
C GLY A 27 -55.79 32.73 18.44
N GLN A 28 -56.51 31.76 18.99
CA GLN A 28 -57.52 31.72 20.05
C GLN A 28 -57.77 30.27 20.40
N GLN A 29 -58.04 29.98 21.64
CA GLN A 29 -58.44 28.70 22.22
C GLN A 29 -59.77 28.19 21.72
N SER A 30 -59.90 26.88 21.57
CA SER A 30 -61.13 26.18 21.95
C SER A 30 -60.86 24.72 22.36
N ALA A 31 -61.24 24.34 23.52
CA ALA A 31 -61.23 23.00 24.10
C ALA A 31 -62.37 22.14 23.54
N ASN A 32 -62.19 20.85 23.39
CA ASN A 32 -63.03 19.91 24.11
C ASN A 32 -62.68 18.43 23.83
N THR A 33 -62.74 17.65 24.92
CA THR A 33 -63.14 16.26 25.16
C THR A 33 -62.37 15.10 24.54
N GLN A 34 -61.75 14.33 25.45
CA GLN A 34 -61.45 12.90 25.35
C GLN A 34 -62.72 12.07 25.27
N PRO A 35 -62.68 10.86 24.67
CA PRO A 35 -62.52 9.66 25.51
C PRO A 35 -61.52 8.62 24.97
N GLN A 36 -61.06 7.84 25.95
CA GLN A 36 -60.24 6.61 25.85
C GLN A 36 -60.76 5.60 24.86
N SER A 37 -59.84 4.90 24.13
CA SER A 37 -59.71 3.43 24.24
C SER A 37 -58.79 2.83 23.17
N ALA A 38 -58.06 1.79 23.57
CA ALA A 38 -57.45 0.72 22.78
C ALA A 38 -56.08 0.97 22.13
N ALA A 39 -55.06 0.34 22.70
CA ALA A 39 -53.79 -0.01 22.04
C ALA A 39 -54.03 -1.00 20.90
N PRO A 40 -53.25 -0.94 19.86
CA PRO A 40 -52.82 -2.12 19.14
C PRO A 40 -51.31 -2.33 19.27
N GLN A 41 -51.03 -3.61 19.34
CA GLN A 41 -49.79 -4.33 19.45
C GLN A 41 -48.68 -3.81 18.54
N GLY A 42 -47.45 -3.90 19.05
CA GLY A 42 -46.24 -3.63 18.31
C GLY A 42 -46.09 -4.51 17.07
N GLU A 43 -45.99 -3.90 15.94
CA GLU A 43 -45.34 -4.48 14.78
C GLU A 43 -43.83 -4.32 14.94
N ALA A 44 -43.18 -5.47 15.09
CA ALA A 44 -41.74 -5.57 14.97
C ALA A 44 -41.33 -5.13 13.56
N SER A 45 -40.64 -4.00 13.46
CA SER A 45 -39.98 -3.63 12.24
C SER A 45 -38.94 -4.70 11.91
N ALA A 46 -39.21 -5.48 10.89
CA ALA A 46 -38.23 -6.34 10.26
C ALA A 46 -37.00 -5.48 9.80
N PRO A 47 -35.76 -5.99 9.87
CA PRO A 47 -34.64 -5.30 9.35
C PRO A 47 -34.86 -5.08 7.85
N ALA A 48 -34.68 -3.87 7.38
CA ALA A 48 -34.74 -3.50 5.96
C ALA A 48 -33.78 -4.42 5.20
N GLY A 49 -34.34 -5.39 4.51
CA GLY A 49 -33.61 -6.26 3.58
C GLY A 49 -32.98 -5.42 2.49
N GLY A 50 -31.77 -5.84 2.08
CA GLY A 50 -30.96 -5.15 1.10
C GLY A 50 -31.77 -4.73 -0.13
N GLU A 51 -31.64 -3.47 -0.48
CA GLU A 51 -32.08 -2.97 -1.78
C GLU A 51 -31.41 -3.81 -2.86
N ASP A 52 -32.21 -4.31 -3.76
CA ASP A 52 -31.82 -5.12 -4.91
C ASP A 52 -30.78 -4.33 -5.74
N GLN A 53 -29.50 -4.69 -5.64
CA GLN A 53 -28.38 -4.03 -6.34
C GLN A 53 -28.32 -4.42 -7.82
N ALA A 54 -29.36 -5.04 -8.37
CA ALA A 54 -29.49 -5.36 -9.76
C ALA A 54 -29.60 -4.08 -10.61
N GLY A 55 -28.47 -3.67 -11.18
CA GLY A 55 -28.39 -2.52 -12.11
C GLY A 55 -27.40 -1.41 -11.72
N LYS A 56 -26.75 -1.49 -10.54
CA LYS A 56 -25.71 -0.53 -10.18
C LYS A 56 -24.40 -0.86 -10.92
N THR A 57 -23.80 0.12 -11.57
CA THR A 57 -22.43 0.06 -12.07
C THR A 57 -21.50 0.77 -11.10
N TYR A 58 -20.51 0.06 -10.61
CA TYR A 58 -19.50 0.59 -9.68
C TYR A 58 -18.32 1.20 -10.44
N LYS A 59 -17.81 2.32 -9.95
CA LYS A 59 -16.59 2.94 -10.43
C LYS A 59 -15.48 2.70 -9.43
N ILE A 60 -14.39 2.11 -9.88
CA ILE A 60 -13.23 1.81 -9.04
C ILE A 60 -12.00 2.47 -9.65
N GLY A 61 -11.47 3.47 -8.97
CA GLY A 61 -10.17 4.04 -9.29
C GLY A 61 -9.05 3.12 -8.79
N VAL A 62 -8.13 2.78 -9.67
CA VAL A 62 -6.96 1.95 -9.33
C VAL A 62 -5.70 2.75 -9.63
N VAL A 63 -4.92 3.06 -8.61
CA VAL A 63 -3.65 3.77 -8.77
C VAL A 63 -2.50 2.92 -8.27
N GLN A 64 -1.50 2.73 -9.13
CA GLN A 64 -0.26 2.03 -8.86
C GLN A 64 0.90 3.03 -8.88
N ILE A 65 1.83 2.95 -7.91
CA ILE A 65 2.92 3.92 -7.84
C ILE A 65 3.85 3.84 -9.05
N VAL A 66 4.20 2.65 -9.46
CA VAL A 66 5.05 2.36 -10.62
C VAL A 66 4.73 0.97 -11.14
N GLU A 67 4.98 0.70 -12.40
CA GLU A 67 4.77 -0.61 -12.99
C GLU A 67 5.96 -1.52 -12.71
N HIS A 68 5.69 -2.66 -12.07
CA HIS A 68 6.60 -3.80 -11.95
C HIS A 68 5.81 -5.07 -11.61
N PRO A 69 6.37 -6.26 -11.89
CA PRO A 69 5.61 -7.52 -11.87
C PRO A 69 4.86 -7.82 -10.56
N ALA A 70 5.40 -7.43 -9.40
CA ALA A 70 4.74 -7.69 -8.12
C ALA A 70 3.46 -6.85 -7.98
N LEU A 71 3.53 -5.53 -8.25
CA LEU A 71 2.34 -4.66 -8.17
C LEU A 71 1.33 -4.97 -9.25
N ASP A 72 1.79 -5.36 -10.46
CA ASP A 72 0.91 -5.82 -11.54
C ASP A 72 0.15 -7.08 -11.12
N ALA A 73 0.83 -8.04 -10.48
CA ALA A 73 0.18 -9.26 -9.97
C ALA A 73 -0.88 -8.93 -8.89
N ALA A 74 -0.63 -7.97 -8.00
CA ALA A 74 -1.62 -7.54 -7.01
C ALA A 74 -2.85 -6.90 -7.67
N ARG A 75 -2.65 -6.03 -8.66
CA ARG A 75 -3.75 -5.45 -9.44
C ARG A 75 -4.57 -6.52 -10.17
N GLU A 76 -3.89 -7.43 -10.85
CA GLU A 76 -4.53 -8.51 -11.61
C GLU A 76 -5.28 -9.48 -10.71
N GLY A 77 -4.69 -9.86 -9.57
CA GLY A 77 -5.33 -10.69 -8.56
C GLY A 77 -6.61 -10.05 -8.02
N PHE A 78 -6.56 -8.75 -7.72
CA PHE A 78 -7.73 -7.98 -7.30
C PHE A 78 -8.85 -8.03 -8.35
N ILE A 79 -8.56 -7.68 -9.60
CA ILE A 79 -9.55 -7.65 -10.68
C ILE A 79 -10.12 -9.05 -10.94
N ALA A 80 -9.28 -10.07 -10.94
CA ALA A 80 -9.70 -11.45 -11.14
C ALA A 80 -10.64 -11.95 -10.05
N GLN A 81 -10.33 -11.65 -8.77
CA GLN A 81 -11.16 -12.05 -7.65
C GLN A 81 -12.50 -11.29 -7.62
N MET A 82 -12.49 -9.99 -7.95
CA MET A 82 -13.73 -9.23 -8.14
C MET A 82 -14.63 -9.88 -9.19
N ALA A 83 -14.07 -10.24 -10.35
CA ALA A 83 -14.81 -10.90 -11.43
C ALA A 83 -15.38 -12.26 -11.02
N LYS A 84 -14.61 -13.10 -10.30
CA LYS A 84 -15.08 -14.38 -9.76
C LYS A 84 -16.31 -14.22 -8.85
N ASN A 85 -16.44 -13.05 -8.20
CA ASN A 85 -17.55 -12.74 -7.29
C ASN A 85 -18.67 -11.92 -7.96
N GLY A 86 -18.71 -11.89 -9.29
CA GLY A 86 -19.77 -11.25 -10.06
C GLY A 86 -19.59 -9.74 -10.29
N PHE A 87 -18.45 -9.16 -9.90
CA PHE A 87 -18.09 -7.76 -10.18
C PHE A 87 -17.23 -7.73 -11.45
N GLU A 88 -17.88 -7.81 -12.61
CA GLU A 88 -17.23 -8.00 -13.90
C GLU A 88 -16.97 -6.66 -14.60
N LYS A 89 -15.75 -6.50 -15.11
CA LYS A 89 -15.34 -5.34 -15.90
C LYS A 89 -16.28 -5.12 -17.10
N ASP A 90 -16.65 -3.87 -17.34
CA ASP A 90 -17.51 -3.41 -18.44
C ASP A 90 -18.95 -3.97 -18.43
N LYS A 91 -19.33 -4.71 -17.36
CA LYS A 91 -20.72 -5.10 -17.11
C LYS A 91 -21.32 -4.27 -15.97
N ASN A 92 -20.77 -4.44 -14.78
CA ASN A 92 -21.22 -3.75 -13.57
C ASN A 92 -20.08 -3.08 -12.79
N VAL A 93 -18.84 -3.12 -13.33
CA VAL A 93 -17.68 -2.39 -12.81
C VAL A 93 -16.94 -1.68 -13.93
N VAL A 94 -16.64 -0.42 -13.70
CA VAL A 94 -15.71 0.36 -14.53
C VAL A 94 -14.45 0.60 -13.71
N TYR A 95 -13.31 0.13 -14.22
CA TYR A 95 -12.00 0.39 -13.64
C TYR A 95 -11.31 1.55 -14.35
N ASP A 96 -10.90 2.56 -13.60
CA ASP A 96 -9.94 3.58 -14.08
C ASP A 96 -8.54 3.20 -13.59
N LEU A 97 -7.74 2.61 -14.48
CA LEU A 97 -6.40 2.10 -14.17
C LEU A 97 -5.34 3.16 -14.47
N GLN A 98 -4.62 3.62 -13.46
CA GLN A 98 -3.64 4.68 -13.58
C GLN A 98 -2.29 4.26 -12.95
N SER A 99 -1.19 4.74 -13.55
CA SER A 99 0.17 4.60 -12.99
C SER A 99 0.73 5.97 -12.68
N ALA A 100 1.27 6.12 -11.48
CA ALA A 100 1.93 7.37 -11.04
C ALA A 100 3.37 7.50 -11.53
N GLN A 101 3.91 6.47 -12.20
CA GLN A 101 5.26 6.45 -12.79
C GLN A 101 6.38 6.79 -11.80
N GLY A 102 6.21 6.39 -10.53
CA GLY A 102 7.18 6.65 -9.46
C GLY A 102 7.06 8.02 -8.80
N GLU A 103 6.14 8.88 -9.26
CA GLU A 103 6.06 10.27 -8.84
C GLU A 103 4.86 10.51 -7.90
N MET A 104 5.12 11.00 -6.67
CA MET A 104 4.08 11.32 -5.71
C MET A 104 3.10 12.39 -6.22
N SER A 105 3.59 13.36 -6.99
CA SER A 105 2.74 14.40 -7.60
C SER A 105 1.72 13.84 -8.58
N ASN A 106 2.09 12.81 -9.34
CA ASN A 106 1.18 12.11 -10.23
C ASN A 106 0.17 11.30 -9.42
N ALA A 107 0.61 10.59 -8.37
CA ALA A 107 -0.29 9.84 -7.49
C ALA A 107 -1.37 10.75 -6.87
N LEU A 108 -0.98 11.95 -6.43
CA LEU A 108 -1.91 12.94 -5.89
C LEU A 108 -2.91 13.43 -6.96
N SER A 109 -2.43 13.75 -8.16
CA SER A 109 -3.29 14.20 -9.27
C SER A 109 -4.29 13.12 -9.70
N ILE A 110 -3.86 11.86 -9.73
CA ILE A 110 -4.71 10.71 -10.04
C ILE A 110 -5.77 10.52 -8.95
N ALA A 111 -5.39 10.60 -7.67
CA ALA A 111 -6.34 10.48 -6.56
C ALA A 111 -7.39 11.62 -6.59
N GLN A 112 -6.98 12.86 -6.93
CA GLN A 112 -7.89 14.00 -7.13
C GLN A 112 -8.87 13.75 -8.29
N LYS A 113 -8.40 13.12 -9.37
CA LYS A 113 -9.27 12.72 -10.48
C LYS A 113 -10.33 11.73 -10.00
N PHE A 114 -9.97 10.67 -9.29
CA PHE A 114 -10.92 9.68 -8.76
C PHE A 114 -11.95 10.30 -7.83
N GLN A 115 -11.52 11.26 -6.99
CA GLN A 115 -12.46 12.02 -6.16
C GLN A 115 -13.41 12.85 -7.01
N GLY A 116 -12.91 13.54 -8.03
CA GLY A 116 -13.71 14.38 -8.93
C GLY A 116 -14.71 13.57 -9.78
N ASP A 117 -14.35 12.35 -10.16
CA ASP A 117 -15.19 11.43 -10.94
C ASP A 117 -16.25 10.72 -10.06
N GLY A 118 -16.14 10.87 -8.74
CA GLY A 118 -17.07 10.28 -7.77
C GLY A 118 -16.99 8.74 -7.75
N ASP A 119 -15.77 8.20 -7.68
CA ASP A 119 -15.56 6.76 -7.60
C ASP A 119 -16.18 6.17 -6.34
N ASP A 120 -16.70 4.95 -6.42
CA ASP A 120 -17.27 4.22 -5.30
C ASP A 120 -16.20 3.63 -4.36
N LEU A 121 -14.97 3.42 -4.87
CA LEU A 121 -13.83 2.88 -4.14
C LEU A 121 -12.52 3.25 -4.86
N ILE A 122 -11.47 3.49 -4.08
CA ILE A 122 -10.11 3.64 -4.59
C ILE A 122 -9.26 2.45 -4.13
N LEU A 123 -8.68 1.73 -5.09
CA LEU A 123 -7.61 0.77 -4.83
C LEU A 123 -6.26 1.48 -5.00
N ALA A 124 -5.55 1.64 -3.90
CA ALA A 124 -4.23 2.26 -3.87
C ALA A 124 -3.14 1.18 -3.71
N ILE A 125 -2.33 0.99 -4.74
CA ILE A 125 -1.30 -0.05 -4.78
C ILE A 125 0.04 0.58 -4.44
N ALA A 126 0.61 0.17 -3.31
CA ALA A 126 1.80 0.65 -2.62
C ALA A 126 1.57 1.86 -1.69
N THR A 127 2.50 2.03 -0.74
CA THR A 127 2.41 3.05 0.32
C THR A 127 2.22 4.48 -0.19
N PRO A 128 2.99 4.96 -1.20
CA PRO A 128 2.87 6.35 -1.65
C PRO A 128 1.50 6.68 -2.25
N THR A 129 0.89 5.74 -2.99
CA THR A 129 -0.45 5.96 -3.58
C THR A 129 -1.55 5.96 -2.52
N ALA A 130 -1.44 5.11 -1.50
CA ALA A 130 -2.36 5.12 -0.37
C ALA A 130 -2.28 6.44 0.41
N GLN A 131 -1.08 6.97 0.61
CA GLN A 131 -0.88 8.29 1.21
C GLN A 131 -1.48 9.42 0.36
N ALA A 132 -1.30 9.39 -0.96
CA ALA A 132 -1.88 10.36 -1.88
C ALA A 132 -3.42 10.30 -1.85
N ALA A 133 -4.00 9.11 -1.90
CA ALA A 133 -5.45 8.93 -1.83
C ALA A 133 -6.03 9.44 -0.51
N LEU A 134 -5.40 9.11 0.64
CA LEU A 134 -5.84 9.58 1.96
C LEU A 134 -5.73 11.10 2.12
N GLN A 135 -4.76 11.76 1.48
CA GLN A 135 -4.65 13.22 1.47
C GLN A 135 -5.80 13.86 0.70
N THR A 136 -6.33 13.19 -0.31
CA THR A 136 -7.31 13.73 -1.24
C THR A 136 -8.73 13.59 -0.72
N THR A 137 -9.13 12.42 -0.20
CA THR A 137 -10.50 12.17 0.24
C THR A 137 -10.57 11.55 1.63
N LYS A 138 -11.64 11.89 2.37
CA LYS A 138 -12.03 11.27 3.65
C LYS A 138 -13.37 10.55 3.56
N GLU A 139 -13.98 10.53 2.39
CA GLU A 139 -15.33 10.00 2.17
C GLU A 139 -15.31 8.73 1.33
N ILE A 140 -14.58 8.75 0.20
CA ILE A 140 -14.45 7.56 -0.66
C ILE A 140 -13.68 6.48 0.10
N PRO A 141 -14.18 5.26 0.17
CA PRO A 141 -13.43 4.13 0.72
C PRO A 141 -12.12 3.92 -0.02
N ILE A 142 -11.02 3.81 0.71
CA ILE A 142 -9.70 3.52 0.16
C ILE A 142 -9.27 2.15 0.67
N LEU A 143 -9.03 1.24 -0.26
CA LEU A 143 -8.34 -0.01 0.01
C LEU A 143 -6.92 0.08 -0.50
N PHE A 144 -5.97 -0.16 0.39
CA PHE A 144 -4.60 -0.33 -0.03
C PHE A 144 -4.22 -1.81 -0.17
N THR A 145 -3.28 -2.09 -1.05
CA THR A 145 -2.55 -3.37 -1.13
C THR A 145 -1.06 -3.09 -1.31
N ALA A 146 -0.20 -4.01 -0.95
CA ALA A 146 1.26 -3.82 -1.01
C ALA A 146 1.74 -2.60 -0.20
N VAL A 147 1.23 -2.44 1.02
CA VAL A 147 1.66 -1.42 1.97
C VAL A 147 2.37 -2.09 3.13
N THR A 148 3.65 -1.79 3.30
CA THR A 148 4.53 -2.47 4.27
C THR A 148 4.09 -2.22 5.71
N ASP A 149 4.03 -0.96 6.13
CA ASP A 149 3.58 -0.57 7.47
C ASP A 149 2.57 0.58 7.39
N PRO A 150 1.27 0.28 7.39
CA PRO A 150 0.25 1.31 7.26
C PRO A 150 0.14 2.23 8.49
N VAL A 151 0.63 1.81 9.65
CA VAL A 151 0.68 2.65 10.86
C VAL A 151 1.83 3.66 10.74
N ALA A 152 3.04 3.19 10.42
CA ALA A 152 4.19 4.08 10.19
C ALA A 152 3.95 5.05 9.01
N ALA A 153 3.18 4.61 8.01
CA ALA A 153 2.77 5.45 6.88
C ALA A 153 1.64 6.45 7.22
N ASN A 154 1.13 6.44 8.46
CA ASN A 154 0.00 7.27 8.92
C ASN A 154 -1.30 7.06 8.10
N LEU A 155 -1.53 5.86 7.62
CA LEU A 155 -2.74 5.50 6.87
C LEU A 155 -3.87 5.06 7.80
N VAL A 156 -3.53 4.37 8.87
CA VAL A 156 -4.47 3.81 9.85
C VAL A 156 -4.01 4.10 11.28
N ALA A 157 -4.96 4.13 12.23
CA ALA A 157 -4.64 4.33 13.64
C ALA A 157 -3.96 3.10 14.28
N SER A 158 -4.42 1.90 13.93
CA SER A 158 -3.80 0.61 14.25
C SER A 158 -4.17 -0.45 13.22
N MET A 159 -3.50 -1.60 13.26
CA MET A 159 -3.79 -2.73 12.39
C MET A 159 -5.18 -3.33 12.65
N GLU A 160 -5.63 -3.34 13.91
CA GLU A 160 -6.90 -3.93 14.33
C GLU A 160 -8.08 -2.97 14.13
N LYS A 161 -7.82 -1.65 14.25
CA LYS A 161 -8.85 -0.60 14.13
C LYS A 161 -8.31 0.56 13.29
N PRO A 162 -8.48 0.53 11.98
CA PRO A 162 -8.03 1.59 11.08
C PRO A 162 -8.59 2.97 11.43
N GLY A 163 -9.90 3.06 11.76
CA GLY A 163 -10.53 4.25 12.33
C GLY A 163 -10.92 5.35 11.33
N GLY A 164 -10.62 5.18 10.04
CA GLY A 164 -10.93 6.14 8.98
C GLY A 164 -11.60 5.50 7.78
N ASN A 165 -11.48 6.15 6.62
CA ASN A 165 -11.97 5.61 5.35
C ASN A 165 -10.94 4.71 4.63
N VAL A 166 -9.88 4.29 5.33
CA VAL A 166 -8.74 3.53 4.76
C VAL A 166 -8.55 2.21 5.51
N THR A 167 -8.41 1.12 4.78
CA THR A 167 -7.95 -0.20 5.25
C THR A 167 -7.32 -0.95 4.09
N GLY A 168 -6.92 -2.21 4.27
CA GLY A 168 -6.36 -3.01 3.18
C GLY A 168 -5.47 -4.13 3.64
N THR A 169 -4.51 -4.52 2.79
CA THR A 169 -3.59 -5.63 3.04
C THR A 169 -2.14 -5.17 3.09
N THR A 170 -1.42 -5.64 4.14
CA THR A 170 0.02 -5.37 4.29
C THR A 170 0.87 -6.43 3.62
N ASP A 171 1.99 -5.99 3.04
CA ASP A 171 3.05 -6.83 2.50
C ASP A 171 4.30 -6.86 3.39
N MET A 172 4.16 -6.57 4.69
CA MET A 172 5.28 -6.60 5.63
C MET A 172 6.04 -7.92 5.54
N ASN A 173 7.32 -7.82 5.24
CA ASN A 173 8.20 -8.95 5.00
C ASN A 173 8.93 -9.45 6.26
N PRO A 174 9.30 -10.74 6.33
CA PRO A 174 10.12 -11.29 7.39
C PRO A 174 11.61 -10.99 7.14
N VAL A 175 12.00 -9.73 7.28
CA VAL A 175 13.35 -9.23 6.90
C VAL A 175 14.48 -10.04 7.57
N GLU A 176 14.30 -10.43 8.84
CA GLU A 176 15.31 -11.25 9.54
C GLU A 176 15.49 -12.63 8.88
N GLU A 177 14.37 -13.29 8.51
CA GLU A 177 14.43 -14.59 7.82
C GLU A 177 15.04 -14.46 6.41
N GLN A 178 14.78 -13.36 5.73
CA GLN A 178 15.40 -13.07 4.44
C GLN A 178 16.90 -12.85 4.56
N LEU A 179 17.36 -12.11 5.58
CA LEU A 179 18.80 -11.93 5.82
C LEU A 179 19.50 -13.23 6.25
N LYS A 180 18.82 -14.15 6.95
CA LYS A 180 19.35 -15.49 7.25
C LYS A 180 19.68 -16.27 5.98
N LEU A 181 18.91 -16.10 4.90
CA LEU A 181 19.23 -16.73 3.62
C LEU A 181 20.60 -16.30 3.08
N ILE A 182 21.03 -15.05 3.34
CA ILE A 182 22.38 -14.59 2.99
C ILE A 182 23.44 -15.43 3.70
N GLN A 183 23.29 -15.68 5.00
CA GLN A 183 24.23 -16.49 5.75
C GLN A 183 24.23 -17.97 5.34
N GLU A 184 23.10 -18.49 4.90
CA GLU A 184 23.01 -19.85 4.36
C GLU A 184 23.75 -19.98 3.02
N LEU A 185 23.75 -18.94 2.19
CA LEU A 185 24.44 -18.91 0.91
C LEU A 185 25.93 -18.55 1.06
N LYS A 186 26.25 -17.71 2.03
CA LYS A 186 27.59 -17.19 2.30
C LYS A 186 27.79 -17.02 3.80
N SER A 187 28.23 -18.10 4.47
CA SER A 187 28.32 -18.16 5.95
C SER A 187 29.30 -17.16 6.57
N ASP A 188 30.23 -16.64 5.78
CA ASP A 188 31.22 -15.63 6.18
C ASP A 188 30.79 -14.18 5.85
N ALA A 189 29.58 -13.98 5.31
CA ALA A 189 29.07 -12.65 5.00
C ALA A 189 29.04 -11.76 6.25
N LYS A 190 29.58 -10.52 6.10
CA LYS A 190 29.67 -9.50 7.15
C LYS A 190 29.00 -8.20 6.77
N SER A 191 28.89 -7.92 5.48
CA SER A 191 28.34 -6.66 4.97
C SER A 191 27.29 -6.90 3.90
N VAL A 192 26.12 -6.29 4.06
CA VAL A 192 24.99 -6.42 3.14
C VAL A 192 24.64 -5.04 2.58
N GLY A 193 24.64 -4.92 1.26
CA GLY A 193 24.24 -3.71 0.56
C GLY A 193 22.72 -3.61 0.45
N VAL A 194 22.17 -2.46 0.81
CA VAL A 194 20.75 -2.14 0.62
C VAL A 194 20.65 -0.83 -0.15
N ILE A 195 19.99 -0.89 -1.30
CA ILE A 195 19.64 0.29 -2.10
C ILE A 195 18.17 0.59 -1.83
N TYR A 196 17.85 1.85 -1.56
CA TYR A 196 16.48 2.22 -1.22
C TYR A 196 16.12 3.66 -1.59
N ASN A 197 14.86 3.90 -1.90
CA ASN A 197 14.32 5.23 -2.11
C ASN A 197 14.10 5.94 -0.77
N SER A 198 14.88 6.97 -0.50
CA SER A 198 14.78 7.76 0.73
C SER A 198 13.48 8.57 0.86
N GLY A 199 12.70 8.70 -0.21
CA GLY A 199 11.39 9.34 -0.23
C GLY A 199 10.26 8.44 0.21
N GLU A 200 10.46 7.10 0.26
CA GLU A 200 9.42 6.13 0.60
C GLU A 200 9.49 5.70 2.06
N VAL A 201 8.36 5.78 2.78
CA VAL A 201 8.26 5.37 4.20
C VAL A 201 8.45 3.85 4.34
N ASN A 202 7.83 3.05 3.45
CA ASN A 202 7.99 1.59 3.41
C ASN A 202 9.46 1.17 3.33
N SER A 203 10.25 1.87 2.52
CA SER A 203 11.67 1.56 2.33
C SER A 203 12.48 1.84 3.59
N LYS A 204 12.23 2.98 4.24
CA LYS A 204 12.91 3.32 5.51
C LYS A 204 12.62 2.31 6.61
N VAL A 205 11.35 1.90 6.76
CA VAL A 205 10.94 0.88 7.74
C VAL A 205 11.72 -0.41 7.51
N GLN A 206 11.80 -0.89 6.27
CA GLN A 206 12.51 -2.14 5.97
C GLN A 206 14.03 -2.01 6.14
N VAL A 207 14.63 -0.86 5.81
CA VAL A 207 16.05 -0.60 6.05
C VAL A 207 16.36 -0.64 7.55
N ASP A 208 15.52 -0.03 8.38
CA ASP A 208 15.71 -0.04 9.83
C ASP A 208 15.55 -1.46 10.41
N MET A 209 14.57 -2.22 9.93
CA MET A 209 14.42 -3.65 10.26
C MET A 209 15.65 -4.46 9.82
N ALA A 210 16.17 -4.18 8.63
CA ALA A 210 17.36 -4.87 8.12
C ALA A 210 18.61 -4.57 8.96
N LYS A 211 18.80 -3.33 9.44
CA LYS A 211 19.89 -2.97 10.35
C LYS A 211 19.79 -3.73 11.67
N GLU A 212 18.58 -3.76 12.25
CA GLU A 212 18.36 -4.49 13.50
C GLU A 212 18.63 -5.99 13.33
N ALA A 213 18.05 -6.59 12.28
CA ALA A 213 18.23 -8.02 12.00
C ALA A 213 19.70 -8.37 11.67
N ALA A 214 20.36 -7.55 10.82
CA ALA A 214 21.77 -7.74 10.50
C ALA A 214 22.66 -7.72 11.75
N GLY A 215 22.41 -6.77 12.67
CA GLY A 215 23.13 -6.68 13.95
C GLY A 215 23.00 -7.96 14.78
N LYS A 216 21.80 -8.56 14.86
CA LYS A 216 21.57 -9.85 15.54
C LYS A 216 22.32 -11.01 14.87
N LEU A 217 22.47 -10.95 13.56
CA LEU A 217 23.14 -11.95 12.74
C LEU A 217 24.66 -11.72 12.61
N GLY A 218 25.21 -10.69 13.27
CA GLY A 218 26.63 -10.34 13.19
C GLY A 218 27.06 -9.77 11.83
N MET A 219 26.12 -9.19 11.10
CA MET A 219 26.32 -8.48 9.84
C MET A 219 26.10 -6.97 10.02
N THR A 220 26.48 -6.19 9.03
CA THR A 220 26.24 -4.73 8.94
C THR A 220 25.55 -4.39 7.63
N ILE A 221 24.66 -3.39 7.65
CA ILE A 221 24.04 -2.86 6.45
C ILE A 221 24.86 -1.69 5.91
N GLN A 222 25.17 -1.75 4.62
CA GLN A 222 25.72 -0.64 3.85
C GLN A 222 24.57 -0.06 3.01
N GLU A 223 24.24 1.21 3.24
CA GLU A 223 23.10 1.87 2.61
C GLU A 223 23.50 2.71 1.42
N ALA A 224 22.72 2.67 0.33
CA ALA A 224 22.74 3.66 -0.73
C ALA A 224 21.32 4.19 -0.94
N ALA A 225 21.10 5.43 -0.53
CA ALA A 225 19.85 6.12 -0.76
C ALA A 225 19.80 6.66 -2.20
N ILE A 226 18.65 6.46 -2.85
CA ILE A 226 18.34 6.99 -4.18
C ILE A 226 17.08 7.84 -4.12
N THR A 227 16.85 8.60 -5.18
CA THR A 227 15.60 9.36 -5.40
C THR A 227 14.99 9.08 -6.77
N SER A 228 15.67 8.30 -7.60
CA SER A 228 15.28 7.99 -8.97
C SER A 228 15.72 6.58 -9.36
N ALA A 229 14.92 5.88 -10.16
CA ALA A 229 15.26 4.56 -10.70
C ALA A 229 16.55 4.56 -11.54
N THR A 230 16.88 5.67 -12.16
CA THR A 230 18.12 5.85 -12.96
C THR A 230 19.39 5.79 -12.12
N GLU A 231 19.31 6.04 -10.81
CA GLU A 231 20.44 6.01 -9.88
C GLU A 231 20.75 4.58 -9.39
N VAL A 232 19.82 3.61 -9.55
CA VAL A 232 19.95 2.25 -9.00
C VAL A 232 21.25 1.56 -9.46
N LYS A 233 21.60 1.65 -10.75
CA LYS A 233 22.82 1.03 -11.26
C LYS A 233 24.06 1.62 -10.61
N GLN A 234 24.18 2.94 -10.56
CA GLN A 234 25.33 3.62 -9.95
C GLN A 234 25.42 3.31 -8.45
N ALA A 235 24.29 3.25 -7.77
CA ALA A 235 24.23 2.86 -6.35
C ALA A 235 24.78 1.44 -6.15
N ALA A 236 24.35 0.46 -6.97
CA ALA A 236 24.87 -0.91 -6.92
C ALA A 236 26.39 -0.97 -7.23
N GLU A 237 26.85 -0.28 -8.27
CA GLU A 237 28.26 -0.20 -8.63
C GLU A 237 29.12 0.40 -7.51
N SER A 238 28.59 1.38 -6.78
CA SER A 238 29.30 2.03 -5.67
C SER A 238 29.58 1.12 -4.48
N MET A 239 28.84 0.03 -4.37
CA MET A 239 28.96 -0.97 -3.31
C MET A 239 29.87 -2.15 -3.66
N VAL A 240 30.29 -2.27 -4.92
CA VAL A 240 31.21 -3.33 -5.35
C VAL A 240 32.52 -3.29 -4.54
N GLY A 241 32.93 -4.46 -4.04
CA GLY A 241 34.09 -4.62 -3.18
C GLY A 241 33.88 -4.14 -1.72
N LYS A 242 32.70 -3.66 -1.37
CA LYS A 242 32.35 -3.21 -0.01
C LYS A 242 31.31 -4.08 0.66
N VAL A 243 30.56 -4.86 -0.12
CA VAL A 243 29.48 -5.72 0.38
C VAL A 243 29.67 -7.16 -0.04
N ASP A 244 29.19 -8.08 0.78
CA ASP A 244 29.24 -9.52 0.56
C ASP A 244 28.01 -10.04 -0.16
N ALA A 245 26.88 -9.35 -0.01
CA ALA A 245 25.59 -9.65 -0.63
C ALA A 245 24.77 -8.37 -0.81
N PHE A 246 23.79 -8.40 -1.68
CA PHE A 246 22.71 -7.41 -1.73
C PHE A 246 21.44 -7.98 -1.09
N TYR A 247 20.75 -7.14 -0.34
CA TYR A 247 19.36 -7.33 0.04
C TYR A 247 18.51 -6.24 -0.62
N VAL A 248 17.54 -6.65 -1.43
CA VAL A 248 16.60 -5.75 -2.12
C VAL A 248 15.26 -5.84 -1.41
N PRO A 249 14.90 -4.86 -0.55
CA PRO A 249 13.58 -4.81 0.09
C PRO A 249 12.47 -4.58 -0.93
N THR A 250 11.21 -4.55 -0.49
CA THR A 250 10.06 -4.16 -1.34
C THR A 250 10.02 -2.64 -1.53
N ASP A 251 11.08 -2.10 -2.10
CA ASP A 251 11.22 -0.72 -2.53
C ASP A 251 10.72 -0.59 -3.96
N ASN A 252 9.68 0.22 -4.18
CA ASN A 252 9.01 0.27 -5.49
C ASN A 252 9.95 0.72 -6.61
N MET A 253 10.83 1.68 -6.32
CA MET A 253 11.75 2.23 -7.31
C MET A 253 12.88 1.26 -7.63
N VAL A 254 13.47 0.63 -6.63
CA VAL A 254 14.54 -0.36 -6.81
C VAL A 254 14.03 -1.61 -7.51
N VAL A 255 12.85 -2.11 -7.12
CA VAL A 255 12.22 -3.29 -7.76
C VAL A 255 11.87 -2.99 -9.22
N SER A 256 11.36 -1.81 -9.55
CA SER A 256 11.12 -1.42 -10.95
C SER A 256 12.39 -1.42 -11.81
N ALA A 257 13.54 -1.19 -11.20
CA ALA A 257 14.85 -1.18 -11.84
C ALA A 257 15.74 -2.37 -11.43
N ILE A 258 15.16 -3.47 -10.94
CA ILE A 258 15.91 -4.60 -10.36
C ILE A 258 16.97 -5.17 -11.30
N SER A 259 16.72 -5.16 -12.61
CA SER A 259 17.67 -5.62 -13.62
C SER A 259 19.02 -4.88 -13.56
N ALA A 260 19.02 -3.63 -13.10
CA ALA A 260 20.24 -2.86 -12.91
C ALA A 260 21.09 -3.41 -11.75
N VAL A 261 20.45 -3.76 -10.63
CA VAL A 261 21.11 -4.43 -9.49
C VAL A 261 21.65 -5.79 -9.91
N LEU A 262 20.82 -6.61 -10.56
CA LEU A 262 21.15 -7.97 -10.98
C LEU A 262 22.32 -7.97 -11.97
N THR A 263 22.36 -7.04 -12.92
CA THR A 263 23.47 -6.91 -13.87
C THR A 263 24.82 -6.70 -13.16
N VAL A 264 24.85 -5.82 -12.15
CA VAL A 264 26.07 -5.58 -11.35
C VAL A 264 26.40 -6.80 -10.50
N ALA A 265 25.42 -7.38 -9.84
CA ALA A 265 25.56 -8.54 -8.97
C ALA A 265 26.09 -9.78 -9.71
N GLU A 266 25.54 -10.10 -10.87
CA GLU A 266 25.99 -11.21 -11.74
C GLU A 266 27.44 -10.99 -12.21
N ALA A 267 27.77 -9.78 -12.67
CA ALA A 267 29.12 -9.44 -13.15
C ALA A 267 30.17 -9.53 -12.04
N GLN A 268 29.79 -9.19 -10.81
CA GLN A 268 30.70 -9.13 -9.66
C GLN A 268 30.60 -10.36 -8.73
N LYS A 269 29.75 -11.34 -9.07
CA LYS A 269 29.49 -12.53 -8.27
C LYS A 269 29.05 -12.22 -6.83
N ILE A 270 28.18 -11.23 -6.69
CA ILE A 270 27.59 -10.83 -5.42
C ILE A 270 26.18 -11.42 -5.33
N PRO A 271 25.86 -12.28 -4.35
CA PRO A 271 24.52 -12.85 -4.19
C PRO A 271 23.46 -11.79 -3.88
N VAL A 272 22.27 -11.96 -4.44
CA VAL A 272 21.11 -11.07 -4.21
C VAL A 272 19.98 -11.85 -3.57
N ILE A 273 19.54 -11.41 -2.40
CA ILE A 273 18.30 -11.84 -1.74
C ILE A 273 17.29 -10.71 -1.90
N ALA A 274 16.06 -11.06 -2.25
CA ALA A 274 14.98 -10.09 -2.48
C ALA A 274 13.87 -10.19 -1.44
N GLY A 275 13.10 -9.10 -1.30
CA GLY A 275 11.94 -9.01 -0.42
C GLY A 275 10.72 -9.75 -0.96
N GLU A 276 10.66 -10.07 -2.26
CA GLU A 276 9.47 -10.64 -2.88
C GLU A 276 9.80 -11.59 -4.04
N GLU A 277 8.79 -12.41 -4.40
CA GLU A 277 8.90 -13.54 -5.32
C GLU A 277 9.21 -13.13 -6.77
N ASN A 278 8.60 -12.04 -7.28
CA ASN A 278 8.79 -11.63 -8.67
C ASN A 278 10.23 -11.15 -8.93
N SER A 279 10.89 -10.58 -7.93
CA SER A 279 12.32 -10.25 -8.01
C SER A 279 13.20 -11.51 -8.10
N VAL A 280 12.79 -12.63 -7.47
CA VAL A 280 13.47 -13.93 -7.63
C VAL A 280 13.25 -14.49 -9.02
N LYS A 281 12.04 -14.39 -9.56
CA LYS A 281 11.73 -14.74 -10.95
C LYS A 281 12.51 -13.88 -11.95
N SER A 282 12.78 -12.63 -11.60
CA SER A 282 13.59 -11.70 -12.40
C SER A 282 15.11 -11.96 -12.31
N GLY A 283 15.58 -12.77 -11.34
CA GLY A 283 17.00 -13.16 -11.26
C GLY A 283 17.68 -12.95 -9.89
N ALA A 284 16.94 -12.58 -8.82
CA ALA A 284 17.48 -12.72 -7.47
C ALA A 284 17.55 -14.20 -7.07
N ILE A 285 18.39 -14.56 -6.08
CA ILE A 285 18.63 -15.96 -5.75
C ILE A 285 17.48 -16.57 -4.96
N ALA A 286 16.98 -15.86 -3.96
CA ALA A 286 15.93 -16.39 -3.09
C ALA A 286 15.16 -15.29 -2.35
N THR A 287 13.99 -15.66 -1.86
CA THR A 287 13.19 -14.89 -0.91
C THR A 287 12.39 -15.83 0.01
N TYR A 288 12.12 -15.38 1.24
CA TYR A 288 10.88 -15.70 1.92
C TYR A 288 9.90 -14.59 1.63
N GLY A 289 8.92 -14.84 0.76
CA GLY A 289 8.06 -13.79 0.23
C GLY A 289 6.60 -14.17 0.24
N ILE A 290 5.78 -13.16 0.02
CA ILE A 290 4.34 -13.26 -0.19
C ILE A 290 4.04 -13.37 -1.69
N ASP A 291 2.88 -13.95 -1.96
CA ASP A 291 2.30 -14.00 -3.30
C ASP A 291 1.44 -12.75 -3.53
N TYR A 292 1.91 -11.82 -4.35
CA TYR A 292 1.20 -10.57 -4.59
C TYR A 292 -0.12 -10.75 -5.34
N GLY A 293 -0.26 -11.79 -6.16
CA GLY A 293 -1.54 -12.13 -6.78
C GLY A 293 -2.59 -12.47 -5.72
N LYS A 294 -2.23 -13.34 -4.77
CA LYS A 294 -3.10 -13.67 -3.63
C LYS A 294 -3.34 -12.49 -2.69
N LEU A 295 -2.36 -11.60 -2.53
CA LEU A 295 -2.56 -10.37 -1.76
C LEU A 295 -3.64 -9.49 -2.40
N GLY A 296 -3.61 -9.36 -3.72
CA GLY A 296 -4.65 -8.67 -4.49
C GLY A 296 -6.01 -9.36 -4.37
N GLU A 297 -6.07 -10.70 -4.48
CA GLU A 297 -7.31 -11.46 -4.25
C GLU A 297 -7.90 -11.20 -2.86
N GLN A 298 -7.07 -11.20 -1.81
CA GLN A 298 -7.48 -10.91 -0.45
C GLN A 298 -8.02 -9.48 -0.29
N THR A 299 -7.36 -8.51 -0.95
CA THR A 299 -7.82 -7.11 -0.97
C THR A 299 -9.19 -6.98 -1.66
N ALA A 300 -9.43 -7.76 -2.72
CA ALA A 300 -10.72 -7.79 -3.40
C ALA A 300 -11.84 -8.33 -2.50
N ASP A 301 -11.57 -9.36 -1.68
CA ASP A 301 -12.55 -9.85 -0.72
C ASP A 301 -12.95 -8.79 0.31
N MET A 302 -12.02 -7.90 0.69
CA MET A 302 -12.34 -6.73 1.51
C MET A 302 -13.18 -5.70 0.74
N ALA A 303 -12.85 -5.45 -0.55
CA ALA A 303 -13.61 -4.54 -1.41
C ALA A 303 -15.07 -4.97 -1.56
N LEU A 304 -15.30 -6.27 -1.75
CA LEU A 304 -16.64 -6.85 -1.88
C LEU A 304 -17.52 -6.55 -0.66
N LYS A 305 -16.98 -6.67 0.55
CA LYS A 305 -17.71 -6.35 1.79
C LYS A 305 -18.10 -4.87 1.84
N ILE A 306 -17.18 -3.98 1.42
CA ILE A 306 -17.43 -2.53 1.41
C ILE A 306 -18.47 -2.15 0.35
N LEU A 307 -18.32 -2.64 -0.88
CA LEU A 307 -19.22 -2.31 -1.98
C LEU A 307 -20.62 -2.85 -1.78
N LYS A 308 -20.77 -3.99 -1.07
CA LYS A 308 -22.07 -4.54 -0.66
C LYS A 308 -22.66 -3.86 0.57
N GLY A 309 -21.94 -2.93 1.21
CA GLY A 309 -22.37 -2.25 2.43
C GLY A 309 -22.34 -3.14 3.69
N GLU A 310 -21.65 -4.28 3.64
CA GLU A 310 -21.53 -5.24 4.75
C GLU A 310 -20.51 -4.79 5.80
N ALA A 311 -19.53 -3.97 5.41
CA ALA A 311 -18.48 -3.46 6.30
C ALA A 311 -18.04 -2.04 5.90
N LYS A 312 -17.40 -1.35 6.85
CA LYS A 312 -16.78 -0.04 6.63
C LYS A 312 -15.28 -0.14 6.86
N PRO A 313 -14.45 0.58 6.10
CA PRO A 313 -12.98 0.56 6.28
C PRO A 313 -12.55 0.81 7.73
N ALA A 314 -13.22 1.71 8.45
CA ALA A 314 -12.91 2.06 9.83
C ALA A 314 -12.92 0.87 10.80
N ASP A 315 -13.75 -0.13 10.53
CA ASP A 315 -14.00 -1.29 11.40
C ASP A 315 -13.35 -2.58 10.87
N MET A 316 -12.74 -2.52 9.69
CA MET A 316 -12.08 -3.68 9.06
C MET A 316 -10.60 -3.68 9.41
N PRO A 317 -10.11 -4.68 10.18
CA PRO A 317 -8.68 -4.81 10.44
C PRO A 317 -7.87 -4.84 9.15
N VAL A 318 -6.65 -4.31 9.19
CA VAL A 318 -5.67 -4.53 8.12
C VAL A 318 -5.31 -6.00 8.10
N GLU A 319 -5.40 -6.61 6.95
CA GLU A 319 -5.11 -8.03 6.78
C GLU A 319 -3.68 -8.26 6.29
N LYS A 320 -3.13 -9.44 6.55
CA LYS A 320 -1.85 -9.91 6.05
C LYS A 320 -1.98 -11.32 5.53
N GLN A 321 -1.11 -11.73 4.62
CA GLN A 321 -1.05 -13.13 4.21
C GLN A 321 -0.58 -14.02 5.36
N ALA A 322 -1.24 -15.17 5.50
CA ALA A 322 -0.92 -16.15 6.54
C ALA A 322 0.36 -16.93 6.23
N GLU A 323 0.65 -17.15 4.95
CA GLU A 323 1.74 -18.00 4.49
C GLU A 323 2.77 -17.21 3.69
N MET A 324 4.03 -17.36 4.08
CA MET A 324 5.18 -16.93 3.30
C MET A 324 5.89 -18.15 2.75
N LYS A 325 6.39 -18.06 1.52
CA LYS A 325 7.01 -19.17 0.82
C LYS A 325 8.48 -18.90 0.55
N LEU A 326 9.30 -19.94 0.71
CA LEU A 326 10.67 -19.90 0.20
C LEU A 326 10.63 -20.18 -1.31
N VAL A 327 11.06 -19.21 -2.09
CA VAL A 327 11.26 -19.32 -3.54
C VAL A 327 12.75 -19.18 -3.81
N VAL A 328 13.28 -20.06 -4.67
CA VAL A 328 14.72 -20.14 -4.96
C VAL A 328 14.95 -20.21 -6.46
N ASN A 329 15.95 -19.49 -6.96
CA ASN A 329 16.34 -19.47 -8.37
C ASN A 329 17.75 -20.06 -8.54
N LYS A 330 17.81 -21.29 -9.08
CA LYS A 330 19.08 -22.00 -9.35
C LYS A 330 19.93 -21.29 -10.39
N LEU A 331 19.31 -20.77 -11.44
CA LEU A 331 20.03 -20.07 -12.51
C LEU A 331 20.69 -18.79 -12.00
N ALA A 332 19.98 -18.05 -11.15
CA ALA A 332 20.52 -16.85 -10.52
C ALA A 332 21.71 -17.18 -9.61
N ALA A 333 21.59 -18.23 -8.80
CA ALA A 333 22.68 -18.69 -7.95
C ALA A 333 23.92 -19.07 -8.77
N GLU A 334 23.76 -19.83 -9.85
CA GLU A 334 24.85 -20.19 -10.75
C GLU A 334 25.53 -18.96 -11.37
N LYS A 335 24.73 -18.04 -11.90
CA LYS A 335 25.23 -16.78 -12.47
C LYS A 335 26.02 -15.94 -11.45
N MET A 336 25.59 -15.91 -10.21
CA MET A 336 26.28 -15.19 -9.12
C MET A 336 27.37 -16.03 -8.44
N GLY A 337 27.65 -17.26 -8.92
CA GLY A 337 28.72 -18.12 -8.42
C GLY A 337 28.45 -18.70 -7.04
N VAL A 338 27.17 -18.89 -6.67
CA VAL A 338 26.72 -19.41 -5.37
C VAL A 338 26.21 -20.82 -5.54
N THR A 339 26.58 -21.71 -4.62
CA THR A 339 26.02 -23.07 -4.52
C THR A 339 24.86 -23.07 -3.54
N LEU A 340 23.67 -23.47 -3.99
CA LEU A 340 22.51 -23.60 -3.12
C LEU A 340 22.64 -24.82 -2.20
N PRO A 341 22.52 -24.66 -0.88
CA PRO A 341 22.50 -25.80 0.03
C PRO A 341 21.31 -26.74 -0.25
N GLN A 342 21.52 -28.06 -0.17
CA GLN A 342 20.45 -29.03 -0.38
C GLN A 342 19.28 -28.79 0.59
N ALA A 343 19.56 -28.49 1.84
CA ALA A 343 18.54 -28.17 2.85
C ALA A 343 17.65 -26.96 2.47
N MET A 344 18.18 -25.99 1.72
CA MET A 344 17.40 -24.87 1.19
C MET A 344 16.49 -25.33 0.06
N LEU A 345 16.99 -26.17 -0.84
CA LEU A 345 16.19 -26.72 -1.94
C LEU A 345 15.06 -27.63 -1.43
N ASP A 346 15.33 -28.45 -0.41
CA ASP A 346 14.35 -29.40 0.15
C ASP A 346 13.15 -28.69 0.82
N ARG A 347 13.34 -27.48 1.34
CA ARG A 347 12.28 -26.70 1.98
C ARG A 347 11.67 -25.62 1.10
N ALA A 348 12.22 -25.43 -0.11
CA ALA A 348 11.68 -24.46 -1.05
C ALA A 348 10.29 -24.88 -1.56
N ALA A 349 9.33 -23.94 -1.51
CA ALA A 349 8.02 -24.16 -2.09
C ALA A 349 8.05 -24.09 -3.63
N GLU A 350 9.00 -23.30 -4.17
CA GLU A 350 9.23 -23.17 -5.60
C GLU A 350 10.74 -23.10 -5.88
N VAL A 351 11.18 -23.86 -6.89
CA VAL A 351 12.55 -23.84 -7.38
C VAL A 351 12.54 -23.51 -8.87
N ILE A 352 13.10 -22.38 -9.23
CA ILE A 352 13.24 -21.91 -10.61
C ILE A 352 14.53 -22.50 -11.18
N ASP A 353 14.41 -23.36 -12.19
CA ASP A 353 15.52 -24.10 -12.80
C ASP A 353 15.53 -24.04 -14.34
N LYS A 354 14.65 -23.22 -14.94
CA LYS A 354 14.50 -23.03 -16.40
C LYS A 354 14.26 -21.58 -16.75
#